data_0c5d415b717c6a08ccd3b15f0f10c654
#
_entry.id   0c5d415b717c6a08ccd3b15f0f10c654
#
_cell.length_a   1.000
_cell.length_b   1.000
_cell.length_c   1.000
_cell.angle_alpha   90.00
_cell.angle_beta   90.00
_cell.angle_gamma   90.00
#
_symmetry.space_group_name_H-M   'P 1'
#
loop_
_entity.id
_entity.type
_entity.pdbx_description
1 polymer ?
#
loop_
_entity_poly.entity_id
_entity_poly.type
_entity_poly.pdbx_seq_one_letter_code
_entity_poly.pdbx_strand_id
1 'polypeptide(L)'
;MSAEAAEYVPARGQWPVDPQDDVPIADDRIWIDGCFDFAHHGHAGAILQARQLGSELLVGVHSDEAILENKGPTVMTLKERVAAVDACRWATKSVPHAPYVTSLPWISHYGCKYVVHGDDITSDASGEDCYRFVKAAGRFKIVKRTPGISTTDLVGRMLLCTKGHFIKSLENVLTGEEGSGSEEERKRTGAELKERIKVYASDETGLAPGSEVWVWHGEQDKAAEPSAASGSGKCSKMVPGTAPRKGQRVVYVDGGFDLFSSGHIEFLRQVALLEEEEGKKRDWYSAEATQQRIAETGSDYSPYYVVAGIHDDEVINHWKGINYPIMNVFERGLCVLQCKYINAVVFSAPFTPTPAFLNSLPYGTPNVVYHGPTSFMSSVEDPYKDAKELGIFHEVPAHDFQHVNAGEIVERIMASRAMYEERQRKKGVKGAGEDAIRRREELEREAKAMEAERDAERERRS
;
A
#
# COMPACT_ATOMS: atom_id res chain seq x y z
N MET A 1 27.84 -18.16 -31.99
CA MET A 1 27.76 -18.95 -30.78
C MET A 1 27.56 -17.93 -29.63
N SER A 2 26.31 -17.71 -29.22
CA SER A 2 26.01 -16.89 -28.10
C SER A 2 26.56 -17.59 -26.86
N ALA A 3 27.45 -16.91 -26.11
CA ALA A 3 27.82 -17.34 -24.79
C ALA A 3 26.54 -17.41 -23.98
N GLU A 4 26.09 -18.59 -23.58
CA GLU A 4 25.08 -18.79 -22.58
C GLU A 4 25.56 -18.02 -21.34
N ALA A 5 24.89 -16.94 -21.02
CA ALA A 5 25.14 -16.19 -19.78
C ALA A 5 24.95 -17.20 -18.64
N ALA A 6 26.03 -17.52 -17.93
CA ALA A 6 25.98 -18.45 -16.81
C ALA A 6 24.88 -17.96 -15.84
N GLU A 7 23.87 -18.82 -15.67
CA GLU A 7 22.74 -18.51 -14.80
C GLU A 7 23.25 -18.32 -13.37
N TYR A 8 22.91 -17.17 -12.76
CA TYR A 8 23.27 -16.91 -11.36
C TYR A 8 22.51 -17.91 -10.46
N VAL A 9 23.25 -18.84 -9.90
CA VAL A 9 22.73 -19.75 -8.87
C VAL A 9 23.17 -19.20 -7.51
N PRO A 10 22.24 -18.85 -6.61
CA PRO A 10 22.57 -18.40 -5.28
C PRO A 10 23.49 -19.41 -4.58
N ALA A 11 24.49 -18.94 -3.84
CA ALA A 11 25.35 -19.82 -3.05
C ALA A 11 24.52 -20.54 -1.98
N ARG A 12 24.95 -21.74 -1.60
CA ARG A 12 24.30 -22.54 -0.56
C ARG A 12 24.22 -21.74 0.75
N GLY A 13 23.03 -21.48 1.26
CA GLY A 13 22.78 -20.59 2.42
C GLY A 13 22.22 -19.22 2.04
N GLN A 14 22.18 -18.84 0.77
CA GLN A 14 21.45 -17.67 0.26
C GLN A 14 20.05 -18.02 -0.22
N TRP A 15 19.65 -19.27 -0.11
CA TRP A 15 18.27 -19.69 -0.33
C TRP A 15 17.38 -19.22 0.82
N PRO A 16 16.11 -18.97 0.54
CA PRO A 16 15.18 -18.60 1.58
C PRO A 16 15.21 -19.64 2.71
N VAL A 17 15.10 -19.15 3.93
CA VAL A 17 15.07 -19.95 5.16
C VAL A 17 13.80 -20.82 5.26
N ASP A 18 12.89 -20.67 4.31
CA ASP A 18 11.70 -21.49 4.15
C ASP A 18 12.11 -22.91 3.75
N PRO A 19 12.01 -23.91 4.62
CA PRO A 19 12.36 -25.29 4.31
C PRO A 19 11.22 -25.93 3.51
N GLN A 20 10.90 -25.40 2.35
CA GLN A 20 9.95 -26.04 1.45
C GLN A 20 10.69 -26.80 0.34
N ASP A 21 10.15 -27.92 -0.06
CA ASP A 21 10.56 -28.58 -1.30
C ASP A 21 10.22 -27.73 -2.52
N ASP A 22 10.85 -27.99 -3.65
CA ASP A 22 10.54 -27.31 -4.91
C ASP A 22 9.05 -27.46 -5.23
N VAL A 23 8.40 -26.33 -5.50
CA VAL A 23 6.99 -26.31 -5.86
C VAL A 23 6.86 -26.43 -7.38
N PRO A 24 5.95 -27.27 -7.91
CA PRO A 24 5.70 -27.35 -9.34
C PRO A 24 5.37 -25.97 -9.94
N ILE A 25 5.98 -25.66 -11.09
CA ILE A 25 5.77 -24.37 -11.76
C ILE A 25 4.32 -24.31 -12.28
N ALA A 26 3.62 -23.22 -11.91
CA ALA A 26 2.27 -22.91 -12.35
C ALA A 26 2.24 -21.60 -13.14
N ASP A 27 1.49 -21.56 -14.25
CA ASP A 27 1.40 -20.40 -15.14
C ASP A 27 0.72 -19.18 -14.49
N ASP A 28 -0.10 -19.42 -13.49
CA ASP A 28 -0.85 -18.41 -12.72
C ASP A 28 -0.21 -18.06 -11.37
N ARG A 29 0.99 -18.60 -11.09
CA ARG A 29 1.81 -18.21 -9.94
C ARG A 29 2.86 -17.20 -10.38
N ILE A 30 2.73 -15.99 -9.84
CA ILE A 30 3.49 -14.82 -10.25
C ILE A 30 4.48 -14.41 -9.15
N TRP A 31 5.64 -13.93 -9.57
CA TRP A 31 6.66 -13.33 -8.71
C TRP A 31 6.79 -11.84 -8.98
N ILE A 32 6.87 -11.05 -7.95
CA ILE A 32 7.33 -9.66 -7.97
C ILE A 32 8.34 -9.47 -6.85
N ASP A 33 9.39 -8.70 -7.06
CA ASP A 33 10.35 -8.39 -6.01
C ASP A 33 10.70 -6.91 -5.95
N GLY A 34 11.28 -6.51 -4.83
CA GLY A 34 11.65 -5.13 -4.60
C GLY A 34 12.17 -4.84 -3.20
N CYS A 35 12.53 -3.57 -2.99
CA CYS A 35 12.89 -3.05 -1.68
C CYS A 35 11.65 -2.86 -0.79
N PHE A 36 10.58 -2.30 -1.33
CA PHE A 36 9.33 -1.94 -0.64
C PHE A 36 9.54 -1.01 0.57
N ASP A 37 10.55 -0.14 0.49
CA ASP A 37 10.80 0.87 1.52
C ASP A 37 9.60 1.83 1.61
N PHE A 38 9.07 2.06 2.82
CA PHE A 38 7.78 2.68 3.15
C PHE A 38 6.51 1.92 2.69
N ALA A 39 6.62 0.90 1.85
CA ALA A 39 5.48 0.17 1.25
C ALA A 39 4.33 1.10 0.80
N HIS A 40 4.69 2.24 0.18
CA HIS A 40 3.72 3.26 -0.23
C HIS A 40 2.78 2.75 -1.33
N HIS A 41 1.69 3.46 -1.58
CA HIS A 41 0.69 3.07 -2.56
C HIS A 41 1.25 2.82 -3.98
N GLY A 42 2.39 3.41 -4.35
CA GLY A 42 3.06 3.11 -5.61
C GLY A 42 3.55 1.67 -5.70
N HIS A 43 4.10 1.13 -4.62
CA HIS A 43 4.46 -0.29 -4.53
C HIS A 43 3.20 -1.18 -4.57
N ALA A 44 2.17 -0.80 -3.82
CA ALA A 44 0.90 -1.50 -3.80
C ALA A 44 0.23 -1.58 -5.18
N GLY A 45 0.33 -0.51 -5.98
CA GLY A 45 -0.20 -0.50 -7.34
C GLY A 45 0.52 -1.47 -8.28
N ALA A 46 1.82 -1.69 -8.11
CA ALA A 46 2.55 -2.73 -8.85
C ALA A 46 2.15 -4.13 -8.38
N ILE A 47 2.02 -4.33 -7.05
CA ILE A 47 1.56 -5.60 -6.45
C ILE A 47 0.14 -5.94 -6.94
N LEU A 48 -0.78 -4.97 -6.94
CA LEU A 48 -2.15 -5.14 -7.45
C LEU A 48 -2.17 -5.59 -8.91
N GLN A 49 -1.44 -4.89 -9.79
CA GLN A 49 -1.38 -5.25 -11.21
C GLN A 49 -0.73 -6.63 -11.42
N ALA A 50 0.30 -6.96 -10.64
CA ALA A 50 0.91 -8.29 -10.67
C ALA A 50 -0.08 -9.38 -10.23
N ARG A 51 -0.87 -9.14 -9.18
CA ARG A 51 -1.90 -10.05 -8.68
C ARG A 51 -2.98 -10.34 -9.70
N GLN A 52 -3.36 -9.35 -10.50
CA GLN A 52 -4.33 -9.50 -11.59
C GLN A 52 -3.86 -10.42 -12.74
N LEU A 53 -2.57 -10.75 -12.79
CA LEU A 53 -1.98 -11.63 -13.80
C LEU A 53 -1.99 -13.12 -13.43
N GLY A 54 -2.36 -13.46 -12.19
CA GLY A 54 -2.39 -14.85 -11.72
C GLY A 54 -3.21 -15.02 -10.43
N SER A 55 -3.43 -16.27 -10.05
CA SER A 55 -4.19 -16.62 -8.83
C SER A 55 -3.36 -16.50 -7.55
N GLU A 56 -2.03 -16.60 -7.65
CA GLU A 56 -1.10 -16.45 -6.54
C GLU A 56 0.00 -15.45 -6.88
N LEU A 57 0.31 -14.56 -5.93
CA LEU A 57 1.39 -13.59 -6.05
C LEU A 57 2.36 -13.72 -4.88
N LEU A 58 3.59 -14.14 -5.17
CA LEU A 58 4.68 -14.16 -4.22
C LEU A 58 5.49 -12.88 -4.37
N VAL A 59 5.79 -12.25 -3.24
CA VAL A 59 6.46 -10.94 -3.19
C VAL A 59 7.83 -11.09 -2.53
N GLY A 60 8.89 -11.03 -3.32
CA GLY A 60 10.27 -11.09 -2.84
C GLY A 60 10.71 -9.77 -2.23
N VAL A 61 11.16 -9.77 -0.98
CA VAL A 61 11.67 -8.59 -0.28
C VAL A 61 13.19 -8.71 -0.14
N HIS A 62 13.92 -7.80 -0.80
CA HIS A 62 15.39 -7.80 -0.75
C HIS A 62 15.90 -7.48 0.66
N SER A 63 17.02 -8.10 1.06
CA SER A 63 17.66 -7.82 2.35
C SER A 63 18.20 -6.38 2.44
N ASP A 64 18.44 -5.92 3.67
CA ASP A 64 19.01 -4.58 3.91
C ASP A 64 20.41 -4.47 3.30
N GLU A 65 21.20 -5.54 3.36
CA GLU A 65 22.54 -5.62 2.80
C GLU A 65 22.51 -5.53 1.27
N ALA A 66 21.64 -6.31 0.62
CA ALA A 66 21.49 -6.28 -0.83
C ALA A 66 21.07 -4.89 -1.36
N ILE A 67 20.18 -4.21 -0.62
CA ILE A 67 19.79 -2.84 -0.99
C ILE A 67 20.90 -1.85 -0.72
N LEU A 68 21.61 -1.98 0.40
CA LEU A 68 22.74 -1.09 0.71
C LEU A 68 23.81 -1.14 -0.40
N GLU A 69 24.15 -2.32 -0.87
CA GLU A 69 25.12 -2.52 -1.94
C GLU A 69 24.69 -1.89 -3.29
N ASN A 70 23.42 -2.01 -3.65
CA ASN A 70 22.92 -1.68 -4.98
C ASN A 70 22.25 -0.29 -5.08
N LYS A 71 21.59 0.18 -4.00
CA LYS A 71 20.78 1.44 -3.98
C LYS A 71 21.13 2.39 -2.84
N GLY A 72 21.95 1.97 -1.88
CA GLY A 72 22.21 2.68 -0.65
C GLY A 72 21.23 2.29 0.48
N PRO A 73 21.31 2.94 1.67
CA PRO A 73 20.62 2.49 2.87
C PRO A 73 19.10 2.49 2.72
N THR A 74 18.44 1.50 3.32
CA THR A 74 16.99 1.49 3.52
C THR A 74 16.61 2.39 4.70
N VAL A 75 15.40 2.91 4.72
CA VAL A 75 14.83 3.61 5.89
C VAL A 75 14.17 2.60 6.83
N MET A 76 13.45 1.66 6.26
CA MET A 76 12.77 0.60 6.99
C MET A 76 13.62 -0.67 6.99
N THR A 77 13.71 -1.33 8.14
CA THR A 77 14.39 -2.63 8.26
C THR A 77 13.67 -3.71 7.46
N LEU A 78 14.36 -4.79 7.11
CA LEU A 78 13.75 -5.92 6.41
C LEU A 78 12.50 -6.44 7.14
N LYS A 79 12.54 -6.56 8.48
CA LYS A 79 11.40 -7.01 9.30
C LYS A 79 10.17 -6.09 9.12
N GLU A 80 10.37 -4.78 9.10
CA GLU A 80 9.30 -3.79 8.89
C GLU A 80 8.75 -3.84 7.47
N ARG A 81 9.61 -4.01 6.45
CA ARG A 81 9.24 -4.09 5.04
C ARG A 81 8.46 -5.38 4.73
N VAL A 82 8.89 -6.50 5.31
CA VAL A 82 8.17 -7.79 5.23
C VAL A 82 6.79 -7.69 5.87
N ALA A 83 6.69 -7.11 7.08
CA ALA A 83 5.39 -6.89 7.73
C ALA A 83 4.43 -6.06 6.89
N ALA A 84 4.95 -5.05 6.19
CA ALA A 84 4.15 -4.21 5.30
C ALA A 84 3.66 -4.96 4.04
N VAL A 85 4.52 -5.78 3.43
CA VAL A 85 4.14 -6.63 2.29
C VAL A 85 3.12 -7.69 2.71
N ASP A 86 3.31 -8.35 3.85
CA ASP A 86 2.36 -9.35 4.38
C ASP A 86 0.98 -8.77 4.68
N ALA A 87 0.92 -7.49 5.01
CA ALA A 87 -0.36 -6.82 5.24
C ALA A 87 -1.05 -6.36 3.94
N CYS A 88 -0.36 -6.38 2.80
CA CYS A 88 -0.95 -6.03 1.51
C CYS A 88 -1.95 -7.10 1.07
N ARG A 89 -3.21 -6.72 0.82
CA ARG A 89 -4.28 -7.67 0.49
C ARG A 89 -4.07 -8.46 -0.81
N TRP A 90 -3.25 -7.95 -1.71
CA TRP A 90 -2.96 -8.58 -3.00
C TRP A 90 -1.73 -9.49 -2.97
N ALA A 91 -0.92 -9.46 -1.91
CA ALA A 91 0.19 -10.38 -1.72
C ALA A 91 -0.31 -11.69 -1.13
N THR A 92 -0.07 -12.80 -1.81
CA THR A 92 -0.40 -14.12 -1.26
C THR A 92 0.61 -14.54 -0.21
N LYS A 93 1.89 -14.29 -0.45
CA LYS A 93 3.00 -14.61 0.46
C LYS A 93 4.16 -13.64 0.23
N SER A 94 4.80 -13.16 1.29
CA SER A 94 6.11 -12.52 1.19
C SER A 94 7.23 -13.55 1.27
N VAL A 95 8.36 -13.25 0.64
CA VAL A 95 9.58 -14.05 0.68
C VAL A 95 10.74 -13.12 1.03
N PRO A 96 11.20 -13.12 2.30
CA PRO A 96 12.33 -12.30 2.72
C PRO A 96 13.65 -12.80 2.11
N HIS A 97 14.65 -11.92 2.09
CA HIS A 97 15.98 -12.18 1.55
C HIS A 97 16.00 -12.57 0.06
N ALA A 98 15.02 -12.13 -0.73
CA ALA A 98 15.02 -12.32 -2.17
C ALA A 98 16.30 -11.73 -2.80
N PRO A 99 16.94 -12.44 -3.77
CA PRO A 99 18.16 -11.97 -4.41
C PRO A 99 17.89 -10.66 -5.19
N TYR A 100 18.84 -9.74 -5.18
CA TYR A 100 18.69 -8.46 -5.90
C TYR A 100 18.64 -8.64 -7.43
N VAL A 101 19.38 -9.63 -7.96
CA VAL A 101 19.28 -10.08 -9.34
C VAL A 101 18.41 -11.32 -9.36
N THR A 102 17.23 -11.21 -9.96
CA THR A 102 16.25 -12.30 -9.98
C THR A 102 16.69 -13.42 -10.88
N SER A 103 16.86 -14.63 -10.32
CA SER A 103 17.32 -15.82 -11.03
C SER A 103 16.19 -16.83 -11.30
N LEU A 104 16.34 -17.63 -12.37
CA LEU A 104 15.36 -18.66 -12.70
C LEU A 104 15.28 -19.78 -11.64
N PRO A 105 16.38 -20.30 -11.06
CA PRO A 105 16.30 -21.29 -10.00
C PRO A 105 15.51 -20.82 -8.80
N TRP A 106 15.70 -19.52 -8.40
CA TRP A 106 14.99 -18.95 -7.26
C TRP A 106 13.48 -18.92 -7.45
N ILE A 107 13.00 -18.34 -8.56
CA ILE A 107 11.56 -18.27 -8.82
C ILE A 107 10.94 -19.65 -9.10
N SER A 108 11.71 -20.56 -9.68
CA SER A 108 11.27 -21.95 -9.94
C SER A 108 11.10 -22.74 -8.66
N HIS A 109 11.97 -22.54 -7.66
CA HIS A 109 11.83 -23.14 -6.32
C HIS A 109 10.45 -22.82 -5.69
N TYR A 110 9.95 -21.61 -5.90
CA TYR A 110 8.62 -21.20 -5.45
C TYR A 110 7.50 -21.54 -6.44
N GLY A 111 7.80 -22.20 -7.54
CA GLY A 111 6.85 -22.58 -8.59
C GLY A 111 6.31 -21.39 -9.40
N CYS A 112 6.97 -20.22 -9.36
CA CYS A 112 6.53 -19.04 -10.10
C CYS A 112 6.95 -19.11 -11.55
N LYS A 113 5.99 -19.00 -12.49
CA LYS A 113 6.25 -18.98 -13.93
C LYS A 113 6.80 -17.66 -14.40
N TYR A 114 6.22 -16.54 -13.96
CA TYR A 114 6.53 -15.22 -14.44
C TYR A 114 7.01 -14.31 -13.32
N VAL A 115 7.97 -13.46 -13.67
CA VAL A 115 8.40 -12.30 -12.87
C VAL A 115 7.75 -11.06 -13.44
N VAL A 116 7.22 -10.22 -12.54
CA VAL A 116 6.60 -8.95 -12.89
C VAL A 116 7.39 -7.81 -12.27
N HIS A 117 7.60 -6.74 -13.03
CA HIS A 117 8.19 -5.51 -12.51
C HIS A 117 7.55 -4.28 -13.20
N GLY A 118 7.78 -3.09 -12.65
CA GLY A 118 7.40 -1.83 -13.28
C GLY A 118 8.09 -1.63 -14.64
N ASP A 119 7.63 -0.64 -15.37
CA ASP A 119 8.19 -0.23 -16.67
C ASP A 119 9.50 0.57 -16.55
N ASP A 120 10.00 0.77 -15.33
CA ASP A 120 11.33 1.33 -15.06
C ASP A 120 12.40 0.25 -15.04
N ILE A 121 13.56 0.58 -15.59
CA ILE A 121 14.72 -0.32 -15.57
C ILE A 121 15.32 -0.30 -14.16
N THR A 122 15.61 -1.49 -13.64
CA THR A 122 16.35 -1.63 -12.37
C THR A 122 17.69 -2.29 -12.66
N SER A 123 18.78 -1.59 -12.38
CA SER A 123 20.13 -2.09 -12.58
C SER A 123 20.81 -2.41 -11.25
N ASP A 124 21.68 -3.44 -11.27
CA ASP A 124 22.54 -3.83 -10.15
C ASP A 124 23.73 -2.85 -9.98
N ALA A 125 24.63 -3.14 -9.04
CA ALA A 125 25.81 -2.33 -8.77
C ALA A 125 26.80 -2.27 -9.96
N SER A 126 26.78 -3.26 -10.86
CA SER A 126 27.58 -3.28 -12.09
C SER A 126 26.92 -2.52 -13.25
N GLY A 127 25.68 -2.07 -13.08
CA GLY A 127 24.89 -1.37 -14.09
C GLY A 127 24.12 -2.29 -15.05
N GLU A 128 24.09 -3.60 -14.79
CA GLU A 128 23.35 -4.56 -15.58
C GLU A 128 21.90 -4.69 -15.11
N ASP A 129 20.99 -5.04 -16.03
CA ASP A 129 19.58 -5.24 -15.74
C ASP A 129 19.38 -6.40 -14.74
N CYS A 130 18.72 -6.13 -13.62
CA CYS A 130 18.43 -7.13 -12.58
C CYS A 130 17.58 -8.30 -13.07
N TYR A 131 16.82 -8.11 -14.14
CA TYR A 131 15.89 -9.09 -14.71
C TYR A 131 16.41 -9.74 -16.00
N ARG A 132 17.69 -9.56 -16.37
CA ARG A 132 18.29 -10.06 -17.62
C ARG A 132 18.05 -11.55 -17.85
N PHE A 133 18.16 -12.38 -16.81
CA PHE A 133 17.99 -13.83 -16.93
C PHE A 133 16.54 -14.23 -17.18
N VAL A 134 15.59 -13.65 -16.47
CA VAL A 134 14.16 -13.96 -16.65
C VAL A 134 13.62 -13.36 -17.94
N LYS A 135 14.16 -12.22 -18.39
CA LYS A 135 13.86 -11.63 -19.72
C LYS A 135 14.36 -12.55 -20.84
N ALA A 136 15.60 -13.04 -20.76
CA ALA A 136 16.16 -13.97 -21.73
C ALA A 136 15.38 -15.28 -21.84
N ALA A 137 14.81 -15.76 -20.73
CA ALA A 137 13.96 -16.95 -20.68
C ALA A 137 12.50 -16.71 -21.11
N GLY A 138 12.10 -15.49 -21.48
CA GLY A 138 10.71 -15.14 -21.84
C GLY A 138 9.73 -15.20 -20.65
N ARG A 139 10.23 -15.10 -19.41
CA ARG A 139 9.45 -15.21 -18.16
C ARG A 139 9.29 -13.86 -17.45
N PHE A 140 9.31 -12.77 -18.19
CA PHE A 140 9.20 -11.42 -17.66
C PHE A 140 7.94 -10.72 -18.17
N LYS A 141 7.20 -10.04 -17.28
CA LYS A 141 6.04 -9.23 -17.62
C LYS A 141 6.18 -7.84 -17.02
N ILE A 142 5.67 -6.82 -17.71
CA ILE A 142 5.76 -5.42 -17.30
C ILE A 142 4.39 -4.93 -16.83
N VAL A 143 4.38 -4.20 -15.72
CA VAL A 143 3.22 -3.45 -15.22
C VAL A 143 3.54 -1.95 -15.21
N LYS A 144 2.51 -1.13 -15.28
CA LYS A 144 2.69 0.33 -15.30
C LYS A 144 3.04 0.84 -13.89
N ARG A 145 4.05 1.70 -13.84
CA ARG A 145 4.37 2.40 -12.61
C ARG A 145 3.23 3.33 -12.19
N THR A 146 2.90 3.33 -10.91
CA THR A 146 1.94 4.29 -10.35
C THR A 146 2.54 5.69 -10.34
N PRO A 147 1.96 6.68 -11.03
CA PRO A 147 2.50 8.02 -11.07
C PRO A 147 2.29 8.77 -9.75
N GLY A 148 3.14 9.78 -9.52
CA GLY A 148 2.99 10.76 -8.44
C GLY A 148 3.55 10.36 -7.08
N ILE A 149 4.22 9.22 -6.96
CA ILE A 149 4.83 8.77 -5.70
C ILE A 149 6.12 8.00 -5.93
N SER A 150 7.10 8.22 -5.06
CA SER A 150 8.30 7.38 -4.94
C SER A 150 8.91 7.51 -3.55
N THR A 151 9.69 6.51 -3.14
CA THR A 151 10.53 6.59 -1.92
C THR A 151 11.41 7.84 -1.91
N THR A 152 11.98 8.21 -3.07
CA THR A 152 12.83 9.42 -3.21
C THR A 152 12.03 10.70 -2.98
N ASP A 153 10.79 10.79 -3.47
CA ASP A 153 9.91 11.92 -3.25
C ASP A 153 9.56 12.06 -1.77
N LEU A 154 9.18 10.96 -1.10
CA LEU A 154 8.87 10.98 0.33
C LEU A 154 10.08 11.42 1.18
N VAL A 155 11.26 10.89 0.90
CA VAL A 155 12.50 11.34 1.57
C VAL A 155 12.75 12.82 1.29
N GLY A 156 12.54 13.30 0.07
CA GLY A 156 12.64 14.71 -0.30
C GLY A 156 11.71 15.62 0.51
N ARG A 157 10.44 15.23 0.67
CA ARG A 157 9.46 15.97 1.48
C ARG A 157 9.91 16.12 2.94
N MET A 158 10.52 15.08 3.51
CA MET A 158 11.04 15.09 4.87
C MET A 158 12.29 15.98 5.00
N LEU A 159 13.26 15.83 4.10
CA LEU A 159 14.50 16.61 4.12
C LEU A 159 14.30 18.12 3.85
N LEU A 160 13.35 18.46 2.98
CA LEU A 160 13.08 19.83 2.55
C LEU A 160 11.91 20.48 3.30
N CYS A 161 11.24 19.76 4.18
CA CYS A 161 10.08 20.22 4.95
C CYS A 161 8.98 20.90 4.07
N THR A 162 8.71 20.30 2.90
CA THR A 162 7.74 20.87 1.96
C THR A 162 6.30 20.60 2.37
N LYS A 163 5.36 21.53 2.03
CA LYS A 163 3.92 21.38 2.25
C LYS A 163 3.12 21.44 0.94
N GLY A 164 3.78 21.53 -0.21
CA GLY A 164 3.12 21.67 -1.51
C GLY A 164 2.28 20.47 -1.94
N HIS A 165 2.41 19.35 -1.23
CA HIS A 165 1.64 18.13 -1.47
C HIS A 165 0.31 18.08 -0.68
N PHE A 166 0.05 19.01 0.23
CA PHE A 166 -1.17 19.04 1.05
C PHE A 166 -2.41 19.25 0.19
N ILE A 167 -3.48 18.55 0.56
CA ILE A 167 -4.83 18.66 0.00
C ILE A 167 -5.72 19.30 1.06
N LYS A 168 -6.41 20.39 0.69
CA LYS A 168 -7.37 21.07 1.59
C LYS A 168 -8.69 20.31 1.65
N SER A 169 -9.16 19.85 0.49
CA SER A 169 -10.36 19.05 0.36
C SER A 169 -10.17 17.95 -0.67
N LEU A 170 -10.24 16.70 -0.23
CA LEU A 170 -10.17 15.57 -1.16
C LEU A 170 -11.28 15.63 -2.19
N GLU A 171 -12.50 15.99 -1.80
CA GLU A 171 -13.65 16.09 -2.70
C GLU A 171 -13.42 17.13 -3.80
N ASN A 172 -12.92 18.32 -3.45
CA ASN A 172 -12.61 19.38 -4.40
C ASN A 172 -11.50 18.97 -5.39
N VAL A 173 -10.52 18.18 -4.94
CA VAL A 173 -9.50 17.62 -5.84
C VAL A 173 -10.13 16.61 -6.80
N LEU A 174 -11.02 15.73 -6.31
CA LEU A 174 -11.66 14.70 -7.13
C LEU A 174 -12.71 15.28 -8.12
N THR A 175 -13.27 16.46 -7.82
CA THR A 175 -14.19 17.19 -8.75
C THR A 175 -13.46 18.15 -9.69
N GLY A 176 -12.17 18.42 -9.43
CA GLY A 176 -11.36 19.38 -10.19
C GLY A 176 -11.56 20.84 -9.74
N GLU A 177 -12.17 21.09 -8.59
CA GLU A 177 -12.30 22.42 -7.99
C GLU A 177 -10.99 22.87 -7.34
N GLU A 178 -10.17 21.92 -6.85
CA GLU A 178 -8.83 22.15 -6.30
C GLU A 178 -7.77 21.46 -7.17
N GLY A 179 -6.57 22.02 -7.23
CA GLY A 179 -5.42 21.49 -7.97
C GLY A 179 -4.79 22.52 -8.90
N SER A 180 -3.71 22.13 -9.57
CA SER A 180 -2.96 22.96 -10.53
C SER A 180 -3.40 22.70 -11.97
N GLY A 181 -3.17 23.69 -12.85
CA GLY A 181 -3.49 23.60 -14.27
C GLY A 181 -4.86 24.18 -14.64
N SER A 182 -5.28 23.98 -15.88
CA SER A 182 -6.59 24.38 -16.38
C SER A 182 -7.74 23.59 -15.72
N GLU A 183 -8.97 24.09 -15.81
CA GLU A 183 -10.15 23.40 -15.28
C GLU A 183 -10.30 21.99 -15.89
N GLU A 184 -10.07 21.86 -17.19
CA GLU A 184 -10.14 20.58 -17.89
C GLU A 184 -9.09 19.59 -17.39
N GLU A 185 -7.84 20.05 -17.19
CA GLU A 185 -6.77 19.23 -16.62
C GLU A 185 -7.08 18.80 -15.21
N ARG A 186 -7.58 19.70 -14.34
CA ARG A 186 -7.97 19.36 -12.97
C ARG A 186 -9.10 18.33 -12.94
N LYS A 187 -10.14 18.48 -13.75
CA LYS A 187 -11.24 17.50 -13.87
C LYS A 187 -10.75 16.12 -14.33
N ARG A 188 -9.86 16.10 -15.33
CA ARG A 188 -9.24 14.83 -15.78
C ARG A 188 -8.44 14.19 -14.67
N THR A 189 -7.57 14.94 -14.01
CA THR A 189 -6.77 14.45 -12.88
C THR A 189 -7.66 13.95 -11.74
N GLY A 190 -8.71 14.69 -11.38
CA GLY A 190 -9.66 14.28 -10.36
C GLY A 190 -10.36 12.95 -10.70
N ALA A 191 -10.76 12.77 -11.96
CA ALA A 191 -11.36 11.52 -12.43
C ALA A 191 -10.37 10.34 -12.37
N GLU A 192 -9.09 10.55 -12.72
CA GLU A 192 -8.03 9.55 -12.61
C GLU A 192 -7.76 9.15 -11.16
N LEU A 193 -7.74 10.12 -10.24
CA LEU A 193 -7.57 9.87 -8.81
C LEU A 193 -8.76 9.09 -8.23
N LYS A 194 -9.98 9.46 -8.62
CA LYS A 194 -11.20 8.74 -8.21
C LYS A 194 -11.20 7.29 -8.69
N GLU A 195 -10.82 7.06 -9.95
CA GLU A 195 -10.69 5.69 -10.47
C GLU A 195 -9.59 4.91 -9.72
N ARG A 196 -8.49 5.56 -9.33
CA ARG A 196 -7.44 4.94 -8.53
C ARG A 196 -7.96 4.52 -7.15
N ILE A 197 -8.73 5.35 -6.46
CA ILE A 197 -9.39 4.96 -5.20
C ILE A 197 -10.24 3.71 -5.42
N LYS A 198 -11.04 3.67 -6.48
CA LYS A 198 -11.90 2.53 -6.81
C LYS A 198 -11.10 1.26 -7.08
N VAL A 199 -10.00 1.35 -7.82
CA VAL A 199 -9.11 0.21 -8.11
C VAL A 199 -8.45 -0.32 -6.83
N TYR A 200 -8.02 0.57 -5.91
CA TYR A 200 -7.44 0.18 -4.62
C TYR A 200 -8.49 -0.34 -3.62
N ALA A 201 -9.75 -0.07 -3.83
CA ALA A 201 -10.85 -0.64 -3.06
C ALA A 201 -11.28 -2.04 -3.55
N SER A 202 -10.53 -2.67 -4.45
CA SER A 202 -10.78 -4.04 -4.92
C SER A 202 -10.55 -5.09 -3.83
N ASP A 203 -11.06 -6.28 -4.09
CA ASP A 203 -10.87 -7.48 -3.26
C ASP A 203 -9.41 -8.01 -3.30
N GLU A 204 -9.17 -9.13 -2.67
CA GLU A 204 -7.85 -9.79 -2.63
C GLU A 204 -7.38 -10.32 -3.99
N THR A 205 -8.27 -10.44 -4.97
CA THR A 205 -7.92 -10.79 -6.35
C THR A 205 -7.51 -9.58 -7.17
N GLY A 206 -7.91 -8.37 -6.74
CA GLY A 206 -7.75 -7.13 -7.48
C GLY A 206 -8.72 -6.98 -8.66
N LEU A 207 -9.72 -7.86 -8.81
CA LEU A 207 -10.61 -7.93 -9.96
C LEU A 207 -12.08 -7.58 -9.66
N ALA A 208 -12.49 -7.71 -8.40
CA ALA A 208 -13.87 -7.44 -7.96
C ALA A 208 -13.91 -6.34 -6.88
N PRO A 209 -15.07 -5.72 -6.65
CA PRO A 209 -15.24 -4.78 -5.54
C PRO A 209 -14.95 -5.45 -4.19
N GLY A 210 -14.12 -4.83 -3.37
CA GLY A 210 -13.74 -5.29 -2.04
C GLY A 210 -14.17 -4.31 -0.95
N SER A 211 -13.32 -3.34 -0.61
CA SER A 211 -13.60 -2.35 0.43
C SER A 211 -14.60 -1.29 -0.03
N GLU A 212 -15.43 -0.83 0.89
CA GLU A 212 -16.22 0.39 0.67
C GLU A 212 -15.42 1.64 0.96
N VAL A 213 -15.68 2.71 0.21
CA VAL A 213 -15.08 4.02 0.47
C VAL A 213 -16.18 5.06 0.66
N TRP A 214 -16.06 5.80 1.74
CA TRP A 214 -17.00 6.83 2.16
C TRP A 214 -16.27 8.14 2.41
N VAL A 215 -17.01 9.25 2.35
CA VAL A 215 -16.56 10.58 2.80
C VAL A 215 -17.52 11.06 3.85
N TRP A 216 -16.99 11.54 4.96
CA TRP A 216 -17.79 12.19 5.97
C TRP A 216 -17.88 13.71 5.69
N HIS A 217 -19.09 14.24 5.72
CA HIS A 217 -19.39 15.66 5.54
C HIS A 217 -19.92 16.18 6.87
N GLY A 218 -19.04 16.70 7.70
CA GLY A 218 -19.40 17.39 8.94
C GLY A 218 -19.74 18.86 8.71
N GLU A 219 -20.59 19.43 9.54
CA GLU A 219 -20.71 20.87 9.66
C GLU A 219 -19.40 21.38 10.28
N GLN A 220 -18.53 21.95 9.46
CA GLN A 220 -17.37 22.69 9.95
C GLN A 220 -17.89 24.02 10.49
N ASP A 221 -17.80 24.19 11.80
CA ASP A 221 -17.88 25.52 12.37
C ASP A 221 -16.62 26.28 11.92
N LYS A 222 -16.77 27.18 10.94
CA LYS A 222 -15.66 27.95 10.34
C LYS A 222 -14.90 28.82 11.36
N ALA A 223 -15.39 28.91 12.58
CA ALA A 223 -14.81 29.66 13.69
C ALA A 223 -14.16 28.75 14.76
N ALA A 224 -14.32 27.43 14.66
CA ALA A 224 -13.76 26.50 15.62
C ALA A 224 -12.39 25.96 15.16
N GLU A 225 -11.54 25.63 16.12
CA GLU A 225 -10.30 24.89 15.87
C GLU A 225 -10.59 23.65 15.01
N PRO A 226 -9.69 23.24 14.08
CA PRO A 226 -9.89 22.06 13.22
C PRO A 226 -10.18 20.75 13.96
N SER A 227 -9.90 20.73 15.26
CA SER A 227 -10.19 19.64 16.20
C SER A 227 -11.64 19.60 16.70
N ALA A 228 -12.36 20.73 16.65
CA ALA A 228 -13.72 20.87 17.14
C ALA A 228 -14.71 20.68 15.97
N ALA A 229 -14.82 19.47 15.43
CA ALA A 229 -15.92 19.15 14.53
C ALA A 229 -17.23 19.19 15.33
N SER A 230 -18.18 20.06 14.92
CA SER A 230 -19.55 19.98 15.43
C SER A 230 -20.08 18.58 15.09
N GLY A 231 -20.73 17.94 16.06
CA GLY A 231 -21.07 16.53 15.97
C GLY A 231 -22.13 16.15 14.94
N SER A 232 -22.60 17.08 14.10
CA SER A 232 -23.58 16.79 13.05
C SER A 232 -22.91 16.60 11.70
N GLY A 233 -23.26 15.53 11.00
CA GLY A 233 -22.73 15.21 9.69
C GLY A 233 -23.33 13.92 9.14
N LYS A 234 -22.97 13.60 7.91
CA LYS A 234 -23.37 12.34 7.26
C LYS A 234 -22.24 11.79 6.41
N CYS A 235 -22.20 10.47 6.28
CA CYS A 235 -21.35 9.81 5.32
C CYS A 235 -22.02 9.70 3.95
N SER A 236 -21.28 9.99 2.88
CA SER A 236 -21.68 9.69 1.51
C SER A 236 -20.79 8.59 0.93
N LYS A 237 -21.37 7.65 0.18
CA LYS A 237 -20.62 6.55 -0.43
C LYS A 237 -19.93 7.02 -1.70
N MET A 238 -18.59 6.91 -1.72
CA MET A 238 -17.76 7.23 -2.89
C MET A 238 -17.53 6.00 -3.77
N VAL A 239 -17.20 4.86 -3.16
CA VAL A 239 -16.97 3.60 -3.87
C VAL A 239 -17.78 2.49 -3.22
N PRO A 240 -18.61 1.76 -3.99
CA PRO A 240 -19.32 0.59 -3.48
C PRO A 240 -18.35 -0.59 -3.30
N GLY A 241 -18.60 -1.40 -2.28
CA GLY A 241 -17.84 -2.61 -1.96
C GLY A 241 -18.68 -3.62 -1.20
N THR A 242 -18.02 -4.49 -0.44
CA THR A 242 -18.69 -5.49 0.38
C THR A 242 -19.11 -4.88 1.71
N ALA A 243 -20.41 -4.83 1.97
CA ALA A 243 -20.98 -4.39 3.24
C ALA A 243 -20.79 -5.46 4.33
N PRO A 244 -20.87 -5.09 5.63
CA PRO A 244 -20.82 -6.08 6.71
C PRO A 244 -21.95 -7.07 6.59
N ARG A 245 -21.62 -8.34 6.81
CA ARG A 245 -22.56 -9.46 6.73
C ARG A 245 -23.19 -9.73 8.11
N LYS A 246 -24.27 -10.50 8.15
CA LYS A 246 -25.01 -10.84 9.36
C LYS A 246 -24.09 -11.39 10.45
N GLY A 247 -24.15 -10.79 11.65
CA GLY A 247 -23.39 -11.24 12.82
C GLY A 247 -21.94 -10.74 12.88
N GLN A 248 -21.40 -10.09 11.86
CA GLN A 248 -20.13 -9.40 11.96
C GLN A 248 -20.26 -8.22 12.93
N ARG A 249 -19.23 -8.03 13.75
CA ARG A 249 -19.09 -6.81 14.57
C ARG A 249 -18.49 -5.69 13.71
N VAL A 250 -19.08 -4.53 13.75
CA VAL A 250 -18.51 -3.34 13.12
C VAL A 250 -17.50 -2.73 14.07
N VAL A 251 -16.26 -2.66 13.62
CA VAL A 251 -15.11 -2.14 14.36
C VAL A 251 -14.71 -0.80 13.75
N TYR A 252 -14.48 0.21 14.58
CA TYR A 252 -13.97 1.49 14.13
C TYR A 252 -12.55 1.72 14.64
N VAL A 253 -11.69 2.18 13.74
CA VAL A 253 -10.34 2.67 14.03
C VAL A 253 -10.16 4.01 13.31
N ASP A 254 -9.35 4.91 13.83
CA ASP A 254 -9.02 6.15 13.14
C ASP A 254 -7.57 6.56 13.32
N GLY A 255 -7.15 7.52 12.51
CA GLY A 255 -5.81 8.07 12.60
C GLY A 255 -5.36 8.85 11.38
N GLY A 256 -4.14 9.37 11.48
CA GLY A 256 -3.47 9.98 10.35
C GLY A 256 -2.95 8.97 9.34
N PHE A 257 -2.53 7.80 9.78
CA PHE A 257 -1.93 6.73 8.97
C PHE A 257 -0.79 7.21 8.06
N ASP A 258 -0.05 8.22 8.52
CA ASP A 258 1.02 8.83 7.74
C ASP A 258 2.21 7.87 7.61
N LEU A 259 2.74 7.75 6.38
CA LEU A 259 3.76 6.76 5.97
C LEU A 259 3.36 5.30 6.18
N PHE A 260 2.12 5.01 6.54
CA PHE A 260 1.51 3.70 6.78
C PHE A 260 2.52 2.62 7.23
N SER A 261 3.18 2.88 8.34
CA SER A 261 4.30 2.10 8.85
C SER A 261 3.90 0.75 9.43
N SER A 262 4.90 -0.08 9.72
CA SER A 262 4.73 -1.35 10.44
C SER A 262 4.02 -1.18 11.80
N GLY A 263 4.12 0.00 12.43
CA GLY A 263 3.37 0.33 13.63
C GLY A 263 1.86 0.36 13.40
N HIS A 264 1.40 1.04 12.34
CA HIS A 264 -0.02 1.06 11.96
C HIS A 264 -0.51 -0.33 11.55
N ILE A 265 0.30 -1.05 10.80
CA ILE A 265 -0.02 -2.40 10.32
C ILE A 265 -0.19 -3.38 11.47
N GLU A 266 0.75 -3.38 12.41
CA GLU A 266 0.69 -4.25 13.57
C GLU A 266 -0.49 -3.90 14.49
N PHE A 267 -0.78 -2.60 14.67
CA PHE A 267 -2.00 -2.16 15.35
C PHE A 267 -3.25 -2.79 14.71
N LEU A 268 -3.40 -2.69 13.38
CA LEU A 268 -4.55 -3.28 12.67
C LEU A 268 -4.58 -4.81 12.76
N ARG A 269 -3.42 -5.46 12.75
CA ARG A 269 -3.31 -6.90 12.96
C ARG A 269 -3.76 -7.31 14.36
N GLN A 270 -3.38 -6.54 15.39
CA GLN A 270 -3.83 -6.78 16.77
C GLN A 270 -5.35 -6.59 16.91
N VAL A 271 -5.92 -5.57 16.26
CA VAL A 271 -7.38 -5.38 16.20
C VAL A 271 -8.05 -6.63 15.62
N ALA A 272 -7.54 -7.14 14.49
CA ALA A 272 -8.07 -8.36 13.87
C ALA A 272 -8.00 -9.57 14.83
N LEU A 273 -6.86 -9.78 15.50
CA LEU A 273 -6.69 -10.87 16.47
C LEU A 273 -7.65 -10.75 17.65
N LEU A 274 -7.85 -9.55 18.20
CA LEU A 274 -8.77 -9.33 19.30
C LEU A 274 -10.22 -9.66 18.90
N GLU A 275 -10.62 -9.29 17.68
CA GLU A 275 -11.95 -9.60 17.17
C GLU A 275 -12.11 -11.09 16.78
N GLU A 276 -11.03 -11.77 16.38
CA GLU A 276 -11.03 -13.23 16.22
C GLU A 276 -11.24 -13.94 17.55
N GLU A 277 -10.56 -13.50 18.62
CA GLU A 277 -10.79 -14.04 19.98
C GLU A 277 -12.22 -13.76 20.47
N GLU A 278 -12.77 -12.59 20.16
CA GLU A 278 -14.18 -12.28 20.44
C GLU A 278 -15.13 -13.17 19.61
N GLY A 279 -14.76 -13.48 18.39
CA GLY A 279 -15.47 -14.46 17.54
C GLY A 279 -15.49 -15.86 18.16
N LYS A 280 -14.36 -16.32 18.73
CA LYS A 280 -14.28 -17.61 19.45
C LYS A 280 -15.24 -17.64 20.65
N LYS A 281 -15.30 -16.56 21.44
CA LYS A 281 -16.25 -16.48 22.58
C LYS A 281 -17.71 -16.54 22.17
N ARG A 282 -18.03 -16.13 20.94
CA ARG A 282 -19.36 -16.14 20.35
C ARG A 282 -19.66 -17.40 19.54
N ASP A 283 -18.84 -18.44 19.65
CA ASP A 283 -18.95 -19.70 18.92
C ASP A 283 -18.95 -19.55 17.39
N TRP A 284 -18.31 -18.47 16.88
CA TRP A 284 -18.29 -18.13 15.46
C TRP A 284 -17.66 -19.23 14.60
N TYR A 285 -16.67 -19.93 15.11
CA TYR A 285 -15.87 -20.92 14.40
C TYR A 285 -16.37 -22.36 14.57
N SER A 286 -17.53 -22.57 15.19
CA SER A 286 -18.13 -23.90 15.22
C SER A 286 -18.46 -24.41 13.81
N ALA A 287 -18.45 -25.72 13.63
CA ALA A 287 -18.76 -26.31 12.35
C ALA A 287 -20.17 -25.94 11.87
N GLU A 288 -21.13 -25.89 12.79
CA GLU A 288 -22.53 -25.53 12.53
C GLU A 288 -22.65 -24.09 12.07
N ALA A 289 -22.02 -23.13 12.79
CA ALA A 289 -22.07 -21.72 12.43
C ALA A 289 -21.36 -21.45 11.09
N THR A 290 -20.25 -22.11 10.82
CA THR A 290 -19.51 -22.03 9.56
C THR A 290 -20.33 -22.57 8.40
N GLN A 291 -20.93 -23.75 8.54
CA GLN A 291 -21.80 -24.35 7.51
C GLN A 291 -23.03 -23.49 7.23
N GLN A 292 -23.62 -22.90 8.27
CA GLN A 292 -24.76 -22.00 8.10
C GLN A 292 -24.36 -20.77 7.29
N ARG A 293 -23.24 -20.10 7.59
CA ARG A 293 -22.75 -18.94 6.83
C ARG A 293 -22.48 -19.27 5.38
N ILE A 294 -21.81 -20.40 5.12
CA ILE A 294 -21.56 -20.87 3.75
C ILE A 294 -22.87 -21.14 3.00
N ALA A 295 -23.85 -21.79 3.66
CA ALA A 295 -25.15 -22.06 3.06
C ALA A 295 -25.95 -20.78 2.73
N GLU A 296 -25.87 -19.76 3.61
CA GLU A 296 -26.57 -18.48 3.43
C GLU A 296 -25.91 -17.55 2.40
N THR A 297 -24.59 -17.57 2.25
CA THR A 297 -23.85 -16.54 1.50
C THR A 297 -22.88 -17.08 0.43
N GLY A 298 -22.74 -18.40 0.33
CA GLY A 298 -21.83 -19.06 -0.62
C GLY A 298 -20.36 -19.15 -0.14
N SER A 299 -19.97 -18.46 0.93
CA SER A 299 -18.60 -18.48 1.48
C SER A 299 -18.60 -18.16 2.96
N ASP A 300 -17.58 -18.62 3.68
CA ASP A 300 -17.34 -18.18 5.05
C ASP A 300 -16.73 -16.75 5.07
N TYR A 301 -16.82 -16.07 6.22
CA TYR A 301 -16.31 -14.72 6.41
C TYR A 301 -15.93 -14.47 7.88
N SER A 302 -15.07 -13.45 8.10
CA SER A 302 -14.56 -13.08 9.42
C SER A 302 -15.69 -12.64 10.38
N PRO A 303 -15.48 -12.73 11.72
CA PRO A 303 -16.46 -12.28 12.72
C PRO A 303 -16.56 -10.76 12.84
N TYR A 304 -15.76 -9.99 12.12
CA TYR A 304 -15.65 -8.54 12.22
C TYR A 304 -15.59 -7.85 10.85
N TYR A 305 -15.85 -6.55 10.87
CA TYR A 305 -15.80 -5.64 9.74
C TYR A 305 -15.14 -4.34 10.19
N VAL A 306 -13.93 -4.05 9.71
CA VAL A 306 -13.14 -2.89 10.16
C VAL A 306 -13.37 -1.68 9.25
N VAL A 307 -13.79 -0.59 9.86
CA VAL A 307 -13.96 0.74 9.25
C VAL A 307 -12.83 1.64 9.74
N ALA A 308 -12.01 2.17 8.83
CA ALA A 308 -10.91 3.08 9.15
C ALA A 308 -11.26 4.52 8.80
N GLY A 309 -11.28 5.41 9.79
CA GLY A 309 -11.40 6.85 9.63
C GLY A 309 -10.05 7.49 9.35
N ILE A 310 -9.94 8.31 8.29
CA ILE A 310 -8.71 9.00 7.90
C ILE A 310 -8.90 10.50 8.09
N HIS A 311 -8.05 11.11 8.91
CA HIS A 311 -8.07 12.55 9.17
C HIS A 311 -7.52 13.34 7.98
N ASP A 312 -8.08 14.52 7.73
CA ASP A 312 -7.59 15.44 6.70
C ASP A 312 -6.19 15.98 7.03
N ASP A 313 -5.50 16.51 6.01
CA ASP A 313 -4.13 17.01 6.15
C ASP A 313 -4.04 18.18 7.12
N GLU A 314 -5.04 19.08 7.13
CA GLU A 314 -5.09 20.22 8.04
C GLU A 314 -5.23 19.77 9.51
N VAL A 315 -6.01 18.72 9.77
CA VAL A 315 -6.15 18.15 11.11
C VAL A 315 -4.82 17.62 11.63
N ILE A 316 -4.11 16.85 10.80
CA ILE A 316 -2.80 16.30 11.19
C ILE A 316 -1.78 17.43 11.36
N ASN A 317 -1.77 18.42 10.45
CA ASN A 317 -0.84 19.53 10.53
C ASN A 317 -1.08 20.41 11.78
N HIS A 318 -2.34 20.61 12.18
CA HIS A 318 -2.67 21.31 13.41
C HIS A 318 -2.00 20.66 14.64
N TRP A 319 -2.08 19.33 14.75
CA TRP A 319 -1.57 18.61 15.93
C TRP A 319 -0.05 18.33 15.88
N LYS A 320 0.49 17.97 14.71
CA LYS A 320 1.91 17.60 14.57
C LYS A 320 2.81 18.75 14.12
N GLY A 321 2.23 19.77 13.51
CA GLY A 321 2.99 20.93 13.04
C GLY A 321 3.97 20.64 11.90
N ILE A 322 4.95 21.50 11.72
CA ILE A 322 6.03 21.44 10.71
C ILE A 322 5.43 21.09 9.33
N ASN A 323 5.83 19.97 8.72
CA ASN A 323 5.41 19.50 7.41
C ASN A 323 4.62 18.18 7.46
N TYR A 324 4.08 17.83 8.63
CA TYR A 324 3.15 16.69 8.71
C TYR A 324 1.75 17.07 8.20
N PRO A 325 1.07 16.14 7.52
CA PRO A 325 1.52 14.80 7.17
C PRO A 325 2.54 14.80 6.03
N ILE A 326 3.40 13.80 5.98
CA ILE A 326 4.37 13.59 4.87
C ILE A 326 3.64 13.12 3.61
N MET A 327 2.60 12.33 3.77
CA MET A 327 1.70 11.88 2.71
C MET A 327 0.36 12.58 2.84
N ASN A 328 -0.17 13.11 1.74
CA ASN A 328 -1.50 13.74 1.76
C ASN A 328 -2.62 12.72 1.98
N VAL A 329 -3.83 13.21 2.27
CA VAL A 329 -5.00 12.37 2.61
C VAL A 329 -5.32 11.32 1.53
N PHE A 330 -5.16 11.65 0.25
CA PHE A 330 -5.36 10.70 -0.85
C PHE A 330 -4.32 9.57 -0.80
N GLU A 331 -3.04 9.90 -0.67
CA GLU A 331 -1.94 8.93 -0.61
C GLU A 331 -2.07 8.02 0.63
N ARG A 332 -2.44 8.59 1.78
CA ARG A 332 -2.68 7.84 3.03
C ARG A 332 -3.87 6.91 2.90
N GLY A 333 -4.95 7.36 2.26
CA GLY A 333 -6.12 6.55 1.98
C GLY A 333 -5.83 5.35 1.10
N LEU A 334 -5.03 5.51 0.03
CA LEU A 334 -4.60 4.39 -0.80
C LEU A 334 -3.73 3.39 -0.03
N CYS A 335 -2.86 3.87 0.88
CA CYS A 335 -2.06 2.99 1.74
C CYS A 335 -2.93 2.21 2.72
N VAL A 336 -3.99 2.79 3.26
CA VAL A 336 -4.93 2.09 4.14
C VAL A 336 -5.77 1.08 3.35
N LEU A 337 -6.24 1.44 2.14
CA LEU A 337 -7.03 0.56 1.28
C LEU A 337 -6.28 -0.71 0.83
N GLN A 338 -4.95 -0.65 0.69
CA GLN A 338 -4.15 -1.85 0.38
C GLN A 338 -4.09 -2.88 1.52
N CYS A 339 -4.42 -2.47 2.76
CA CYS A 339 -4.29 -3.31 3.95
C CYS A 339 -5.42 -4.35 4.02
N LYS A 340 -5.04 -5.62 4.15
CA LYS A 340 -5.99 -6.75 4.21
C LYS A 340 -6.89 -6.77 5.45
N TYR A 341 -6.54 -6.00 6.50
CA TYR A 341 -7.33 -5.92 7.72
C TYR A 341 -8.46 -4.88 7.65
N ILE A 342 -8.55 -4.10 6.57
CA ILE A 342 -9.52 -3.02 6.40
C ILE A 342 -10.63 -3.45 5.42
N ASN A 343 -11.88 -3.22 5.82
CA ASN A 343 -13.07 -3.52 5.01
C ASN A 343 -13.72 -2.24 4.45
N ALA A 344 -13.60 -1.11 5.15
CA ALA A 344 -14.09 0.17 4.68
C ALA A 344 -13.18 1.33 5.12
N VAL A 345 -13.17 2.40 4.34
CA VAL A 345 -12.48 3.65 4.65
C VAL A 345 -13.48 4.80 4.68
N VAL A 346 -13.36 5.68 5.66
CA VAL A 346 -14.10 6.94 5.77
C VAL A 346 -13.08 8.08 5.71
N PHE A 347 -13.04 8.81 4.60
CA PHE A 347 -12.24 10.02 4.47
C PHE A 347 -12.84 11.18 5.25
N SER A 348 -12.02 12.15 5.61
CA SER A 348 -12.38 13.36 6.37
C SER A 348 -12.99 13.06 7.75
N ALA A 349 -12.59 11.93 8.35
CA ALA A 349 -13.01 11.59 9.70
C ALA A 349 -12.53 12.67 10.71
N PRO A 350 -13.38 13.12 11.65
CA PRO A 350 -12.98 14.10 12.64
C PRO A 350 -11.94 13.53 13.59
N PHE A 351 -11.14 14.41 14.21
CA PHE A 351 -10.13 14.01 15.19
C PHE A 351 -10.72 13.36 16.44
N THR A 352 -11.87 13.87 16.88
CA THR A 352 -12.62 13.35 18.03
C THR A 352 -13.83 12.56 17.52
N PRO A 353 -13.89 11.24 17.73
CA PRO A 353 -15.04 10.42 17.34
C PRO A 353 -16.23 10.62 18.30
N THR A 354 -16.95 11.74 18.12
CA THR A 354 -18.14 12.07 18.92
C THR A 354 -19.27 11.07 18.71
N PRO A 355 -20.25 10.94 19.65
CA PRO A 355 -21.40 10.06 19.48
C PRO A 355 -22.21 10.36 18.20
N ALA A 356 -22.33 11.63 17.83
CA ALA A 356 -23.01 12.05 16.62
C ALA A 356 -22.27 11.56 15.36
N PHE A 357 -20.93 11.70 15.32
CA PHE A 357 -20.12 11.14 14.24
C PHE A 357 -20.21 9.62 14.18
N LEU A 358 -20.00 8.93 15.32
CA LEU A 358 -20.07 7.47 15.38
C LEU A 358 -21.43 6.93 14.90
N ASN A 359 -22.53 7.61 15.25
CA ASN A 359 -23.87 7.25 14.77
C ASN A 359 -24.09 7.54 13.28
N SER A 360 -23.33 8.50 12.70
CA SER A 360 -23.39 8.86 11.28
C SER A 360 -22.59 7.91 10.38
N LEU A 361 -21.78 7.02 10.95
CA LEU A 361 -21.01 6.02 10.20
C LEU A 361 -21.93 5.13 9.36
N PRO A 362 -21.42 4.53 8.27
CA PRO A 362 -22.23 3.80 7.28
C PRO A 362 -23.17 2.75 7.87
N TYR A 363 -22.83 2.21 9.02
CA TYR A 363 -23.58 1.12 9.66
C TYR A 363 -24.05 1.47 11.09
N GLY A 364 -24.12 2.78 11.38
CA GLY A 364 -24.45 3.30 12.70
C GLY A 364 -23.28 3.20 13.70
N THR A 365 -23.57 3.37 14.96
CA THR A 365 -22.58 3.28 16.03
C THR A 365 -21.86 1.94 16.01
N PRO A 366 -20.53 1.91 15.92
CA PRO A 366 -19.76 0.66 15.87
C PRO A 366 -19.89 -0.12 17.18
N ASN A 367 -19.67 -1.43 17.11
CA ASN A 367 -19.64 -2.29 18.30
C ASN A 367 -18.45 -1.99 19.21
N VAL A 368 -17.37 -1.49 18.62
CA VAL A 368 -16.11 -1.18 19.32
C VAL A 368 -15.31 -0.14 18.56
N VAL A 369 -14.60 0.72 19.31
CA VAL A 369 -13.61 1.69 18.85
C VAL A 369 -12.26 1.27 19.40
N TYR A 370 -11.29 0.96 18.54
CA TYR A 370 -9.93 0.64 18.94
C TYR A 370 -8.97 1.79 18.70
N HIS A 371 -8.04 1.98 19.62
CA HIS A 371 -6.92 2.89 19.48
C HIS A 371 -5.61 2.20 19.88
N GLY A 372 -4.49 2.64 19.29
CA GLY A 372 -3.16 2.13 19.62
C GLY A 372 -2.65 2.61 20.98
N PRO A 373 -1.56 2.03 21.49
CA PRO A 373 -1.00 2.38 22.80
C PRO A 373 -0.26 3.73 22.81
N THR A 374 -0.23 4.46 21.69
CA THR A 374 0.43 5.77 21.60
C THR A 374 -0.44 6.82 22.26
N SER A 375 0.09 7.43 23.35
CA SER A 375 -0.58 8.54 24.01
C SER A 375 -0.66 9.75 23.08
N PHE A 376 -1.83 10.37 23.00
CA PHE A 376 -1.98 11.71 22.47
C PHE A 376 -1.22 12.73 23.34
N MET A 377 -0.86 13.86 22.76
CA MET A 377 -0.11 14.90 23.45
C MET A 377 -0.79 15.27 24.77
N SER A 378 -0.03 15.37 25.83
CA SER A 378 -0.45 15.56 27.23
C SER A 378 -1.19 16.88 27.52
N SER A 379 -1.45 17.73 26.53
CA SER A 379 -2.11 19.03 26.66
C SER A 379 -3.54 19.09 26.12
N VAL A 380 -4.07 17.96 25.63
CA VAL A 380 -5.37 17.90 24.94
C VAL A 380 -6.35 17.07 25.76
N GLU A 381 -7.63 17.46 25.75
CA GLU A 381 -8.71 16.59 26.24
C GLU A 381 -8.65 15.25 25.49
N ASP A 382 -8.96 14.17 26.22
CA ASP A 382 -8.97 12.83 25.64
C ASP A 382 -9.99 12.74 24.49
N PRO A 383 -9.54 12.56 23.23
CA PRO A 383 -10.45 12.55 22.08
C PRO A 383 -11.44 11.38 22.11
N TYR A 384 -11.14 10.31 22.86
CA TYR A 384 -11.99 9.13 22.98
C TYR A 384 -12.86 9.11 24.23
N LYS A 385 -12.98 10.23 24.95
CA LYS A 385 -13.79 10.35 26.15
C LYS A 385 -15.21 9.83 25.94
N ASP A 386 -15.86 10.26 24.87
CA ASP A 386 -17.23 9.85 24.55
C ASP A 386 -17.35 8.34 24.24
N ALA A 387 -16.40 7.77 23.51
CA ALA A 387 -16.38 6.33 23.24
C ALA A 387 -16.14 5.50 24.51
N LYS A 388 -15.36 6.04 25.46
CA LYS A 388 -15.16 5.44 26.80
C LYS A 388 -16.43 5.52 27.63
N GLU A 389 -17.14 6.66 27.61
CA GLU A 389 -18.41 6.82 28.30
C GLU A 389 -19.52 5.91 27.72
N LEU A 390 -19.49 5.66 26.42
CA LEU A 390 -20.37 4.68 25.76
C LEU A 390 -19.98 3.21 26.04
N GLY A 391 -18.83 2.97 26.67
CA GLY A 391 -18.35 1.62 26.97
C GLY A 391 -17.91 0.80 25.76
N ILE A 392 -17.60 1.45 24.63
CA ILE A 392 -17.20 0.81 23.37
C ILE A 392 -15.72 1.01 23.05
N PHE A 393 -14.95 1.72 23.87
CA PHE A 393 -13.53 1.98 23.64
C PHE A 393 -12.64 0.85 24.17
N HIS A 394 -11.65 0.46 23.35
CA HIS A 394 -10.61 -0.47 23.75
C HIS A 394 -9.25 0.00 23.27
N GLU A 395 -8.25 -0.06 24.14
CA GLU A 395 -6.85 0.18 23.79
C GLU A 395 -6.19 -1.14 23.38
N VAL A 396 -5.50 -1.14 22.25
CA VAL A 396 -4.74 -2.30 21.78
C VAL A 396 -3.48 -2.44 22.62
N PRO A 397 -3.10 -3.68 23.04
CA PRO A 397 -1.87 -3.91 23.80
C PRO A 397 -0.62 -3.43 23.07
N ALA A 398 0.41 -3.09 23.84
CA ALA A 398 1.73 -2.75 23.31
C ALA A 398 2.29 -3.87 22.43
N HIS A 399 2.97 -3.52 21.36
CA HIS A 399 3.53 -4.45 20.38
C HIS A 399 4.92 -4.01 19.88
N ASP A 400 5.65 -4.92 19.23
CA ASP A 400 7.05 -4.71 18.81
C ASP A 400 7.27 -3.45 17.96
N PHE A 401 6.32 -3.07 17.12
CA PHE A 401 6.42 -1.93 16.21
C PHE A 401 5.71 -0.67 16.71
N GLN A 402 5.24 -0.62 17.96
CA GLN A 402 4.45 0.52 18.46
C GLN A 402 5.14 1.89 18.34
N HIS A 403 6.48 1.91 18.34
CA HIS A 403 7.28 3.11 18.18
C HIS A 403 7.48 3.53 16.71
N VAL A 404 7.23 2.63 15.74
CA VAL A 404 7.46 2.90 14.32
C VAL A 404 6.32 3.71 13.75
N ASN A 405 6.45 5.02 13.77
CA ASN A 405 5.51 5.99 13.24
C ASN A 405 6.21 7.02 12.36
N ALA A 406 5.46 7.96 11.77
CA ALA A 406 6.03 8.97 10.88
C ALA A 406 7.13 9.82 11.55
N GLY A 407 7.01 10.11 12.86
CA GLY A 407 8.02 10.85 13.62
C GLY A 407 9.35 10.10 13.71
N GLU A 408 9.30 8.86 14.17
CA GLU A 408 10.47 7.96 14.25
C GLU A 408 11.14 7.80 12.87
N ILE A 409 10.36 7.63 11.80
CA ILE A 409 10.87 7.49 10.44
C ILE A 409 11.61 8.77 10.01
N VAL A 410 11.05 9.94 10.28
CA VAL A 410 11.70 11.23 10.01
C VAL A 410 12.99 11.35 10.80
N GLU A 411 13.01 10.97 12.09
CA GLU A 411 14.22 10.97 12.92
C GLU A 411 15.33 10.07 12.35
N ARG A 412 15.00 8.86 11.88
CA ARG A 412 15.96 7.95 11.21
C ARG A 412 16.61 8.61 9.98
N ILE A 413 15.80 9.29 9.16
CA ILE A 413 16.28 9.98 7.97
C ILE A 413 17.18 11.17 8.38
N MET A 414 16.76 11.97 9.34
CA MET A 414 17.52 13.14 9.78
C MET A 414 18.83 12.75 10.46
N ALA A 415 18.86 11.67 11.24
CA ALA A 415 20.07 11.13 11.85
C ALA A 415 21.11 10.66 10.81
N SER A 416 20.67 10.25 9.63
CA SER A 416 21.53 9.80 8.53
C SER A 416 21.42 10.68 7.28
N ARG A 417 21.10 11.94 7.45
CA ARG A 417 20.79 12.89 6.38
C ARG A 417 21.78 12.87 5.22
N ALA A 418 23.07 12.94 5.51
CA ALA A 418 24.12 12.95 4.48
C ALA A 418 24.10 11.69 3.59
N MET A 419 23.77 10.52 4.17
CA MET A 419 23.67 9.27 3.42
C MET A 419 22.47 9.28 2.47
N TYR A 420 21.33 9.83 2.91
CA TYR A 420 20.13 9.91 2.06
C TYR A 420 20.26 11.00 0.98
N GLU A 421 20.89 12.12 1.26
CA GLU A 421 21.22 13.14 0.25
C GLU A 421 22.15 12.57 -0.83
N GLU A 422 23.17 11.81 -0.45
CA GLU A 422 24.07 11.13 -1.39
C GLU A 422 23.34 10.03 -2.19
N ARG A 423 22.46 9.26 -1.55
CA ARG A 423 21.60 8.29 -2.25
C ARG A 423 20.73 8.97 -3.30
N GLN A 424 20.09 10.11 -2.97
CA GLN A 424 19.29 10.87 -3.92
C GLN A 424 20.12 11.41 -5.09
N ARG A 425 21.31 11.91 -4.82
CA ARG A 425 22.25 12.38 -5.85
C ARG A 425 22.64 11.25 -6.81
N LYS A 426 23.03 10.09 -6.27
CA LYS A 426 23.38 8.90 -7.08
C LYS A 426 22.20 8.42 -7.92
N LYS A 427 21.01 8.41 -7.34
CA LYS A 427 19.78 8.01 -8.08
C LYS A 427 19.48 8.97 -9.22
N GLY A 428 19.68 10.26 -9.08
CA GLY A 428 19.52 11.23 -10.16
C GLY A 428 20.46 10.94 -11.33
N VAL A 429 21.73 10.61 -11.07
CA VAL A 429 22.71 10.23 -12.10
C VAL A 429 22.35 8.90 -12.75
N LYS A 430 21.95 7.88 -11.95
CA LYS A 430 21.54 6.56 -12.44
C LYS A 430 20.28 6.64 -13.26
N GLY A 431 19.29 7.43 -12.85
CA GLY A 431 18.04 7.64 -13.58
C GLY A 431 18.24 8.23 -14.98
N ALA A 432 19.20 9.14 -15.15
CA ALA A 432 19.55 9.65 -16.47
C ALA A 432 20.13 8.57 -17.40
N GLY A 433 20.91 7.62 -16.85
CA GLY A 433 21.40 6.44 -17.58
C GLY A 433 20.27 5.47 -17.94
N GLU A 434 19.38 5.20 -17.01
CA GLU A 434 18.23 4.31 -17.20
C GLU A 434 17.25 4.86 -18.24
N ASP A 435 17.02 6.19 -18.27
CA ASP A 435 16.22 6.85 -19.29
C ASP A 435 16.83 6.75 -20.69
N ALA A 436 18.17 6.81 -20.81
CA ALA A 436 18.87 6.62 -22.08
C ALA A 436 18.73 5.18 -22.60
N ILE A 437 18.79 4.18 -21.71
CA ILE A 437 18.59 2.77 -22.07
C ILE A 437 17.14 2.54 -22.52
N ARG A 438 16.15 3.08 -21.79
CA ARG A 438 14.74 2.97 -22.16
C ARG A 438 14.45 3.55 -23.54
N ARG A 439 14.97 4.74 -23.85
CA ARG A 439 14.84 5.33 -25.19
C ARG A 439 15.43 4.44 -26.28
N ARG A 440 16.56 3.80 -25.98
CA ARG A 440 17.17 2.88 -26.93
C ARG A 440 16.30 1.65 -27.18
N GLU A 441 15.75 1.05 -26.12
CA GLU A 441 14.86 -0.10 -26.24
C GLU A 441 13.55 0.24 -26.98
N GLU A 442 13.01 1.44 -26.78
CA GLU A 442 11.84 1.94 -27.52
C GLU A 442 12.15 2.06 -29.00
N LEU A 443 13.27 2.68 -29.36
CA LEU A 443 13.72 2.78 -30.77
C LEU A 443 13.97 1.43 -31.43
N GLU A 444 14.54 0.46 -30.71
CA GLU A 444 14.73 -0.90 -31.20
C GLU A 444 13.41 -1.64 -31.43
N ARG A 445 12.39 -1.41 -30.56
CA ARG A 445 11.03 -1.97 -30.75
C ARG A 445 10.33 -1.35 -31.96
N GLU A 446 10.41 -0.02 -32.12
CA GLU A 446 9.84 0.68 -33.27
C GLU A 446 10.49 0.22 -34.57
N ALA A 447 11.82 0.05 -34.59
CA ALA A 447 12.55 -0.45 -35.76
C ALA A 447 12.10 -1.87 -36.15
N LYS A 448 11.97 -2.78 -35.17
CA LYS A 448 11.47 -4.15 -35.38
C LYS A 448 10.02 -4.18 -35.86
N ALA A 449 9.16 -3.30 -35.32
CA ALA A 449 7.77 -3.18 -35.77
C ALA A 449 7.68 -2.70 -37.23
N MET A 450 8.47 -1.69 -37.60
CA MET A 450 8.54 -1.22 -38.99
C MET A 450 9.11 -2.25 -39.97
N GLU A 451 10.07 -3.07 -39.54
CA GLU A 451 10.63 -4.16 -40.34
C GLU A 451 9.58 -5.26 -40.57
N ALA A 452 8.86 -5.67 -39.53
CA ALA A 452 7.77 -6.64 -39.61
C ALA A 452 6.62 -6.14 -40.52
N GLU A 453 6.31 -4.87 -40.49
CA GLU A 453 5.28 -4.25 -41.35
C GLU A 453 5.70 -4.23 -42.82
N ARG A 454 6.97 -3.92 -43.09
CA ARG A 454 7.55 -4.00 -44.45
C ARG A 454 7.56 -5.41 -44.98
N ASP A 455 7.88 -6.40 -44.20
CA ASP A 455 7.90 -7.82 -44.61
C ASP A 455 6.47 -8.31 -44.88
N ALA A 456 5.49 -7.96 -44.03
CA ALA A 456 4.07 -8.24 -44.28
C ALA A 456 3.53 -7.55 -45.55
N GLU A 457 4.00 -6.34 -45.89
CA GLU A 457 3.65 -5.70 -47.17
C GLU A 457 4.28 -6.37 -48.37
N ARG A 458 5.52 -6.88 -48.24
CA ARG A 458 6.19 -7.64 -49.30
C ARG A 458 5.47 -8.95 -49.58
N GLU A 459 5.05 -9.69 -48.53
CA GLU A 459 4.27 -10.92 -48.67
C GLU A 459 2.89 -10.70 -49.29
N ARG A 460 2.24 -9.56 -49.07
CA ARG A 460 0.94 -9.19 -49.68
C ARG A 460 1.06 -8.79 -51.16
N ARG A 461 2.27 -8.46 -51.64
CA ARG A 461 2.53 -8.06 -53.01
C ARG A 461 3.11 -9.19 -53.88
N SER A 462 3.52 -10.28 -53.28
CA SER A 462 3.94 -11.54 -53.92
C SER A 462 2.76 -12.50 -54.10
#